data_2142d05902f78bf31d63efecfda20f4c
#
_entry.id   2142d05902f78bf31d63efecfda20f4c
#
_cell.length_a   1.000
_cell.length_b   1.000
_cell.length_c   1.000
_cell.angle_alpha   90.00
_cell.angle_beta   90.00
_cell.angle_gamma   90.00
#
_symmetry.space_group_name_H-M   'P 1'
#
loop_
_entity.id
_entity.type
_entity.pdbx_description
1 polymer ?
#
loop_
_entity_poly.entity_id
_entity_poly.type
_entity_poly.pdbx_seq_one_letter_code
_entity_poly.pdbx_strand_id
1 'polypeptide(L)'
;MKAIVELKNATKVVTNGFDEERVILDNVNLTIYQGDFITILGGNGAGKSTLFNVIAGTLPLTSGSVYILGEDVTNWPAEKRAKYLARVFQDPKMGTAPRMTVAENLLIAKYRGEGRSLVPRRLAQQTEEFAQLLPRVGNGLEKHLDTPAGLLSGGQRQALSLLMASLKQPELLLLDEHTAALDPKTSQSLMQLTDELIETKGMTALMVTHQMEDALRHGNRLIVMKNGQIIQDQTAEEKSKMKLEDYYKLFD
;
A
#
# COMPACT_ATOMS: atom_id res chain seq x y z
N MET A 1 10.67 17.42 -9.67
CA MET A 1 10.50 16.06 -9.12
C MET A 1 9.88 15.17 -10.19
N LYS A 2 10.21 13.87 -10.23
CA LYS A 2 9.65 12.93 -11.20
C LYS A 2 8.28 12.45 -10.69
N ALA A 3 7.23 12.63 -11.50
CA ALA A 3 5.91 12.09 -11.19
C ALA A 3 5.92 10.56 -11.37
N ILE A 4 5.46 9.83 -10.35
CA ILE A 4 5.34 8.36 -10.38
C ILE A 4 3.92 7.96 -10.73
N VAL A 5 2.91 8.58 -10.08
CA VAL A 5 1.49 8.36 -10.38
C VAL A 5 0.79 9.70 -10.50
N GLU A 6 -0.08 9.84 -11.50
CA GLU A 6 -0.97 11.00 -11.65
C GLU A 6 -2.40 10.53 -11.85
N LEU A 7 -3.31 11.09 -11.08
CA LEU A 7 -4.74 11.02 -11.32
C LEU A 7 -5.22 12.37 -11.85
N LYS A 8 -5.98 12.35 -12.94
CA LYS A 8 -6.54 13.56 -13.55
C LYS A 8 -8.06 13.45 -13.64
N ASN A 9 -8.76 14.31 -12.93
CA ASN A 9 -10.24 14.37 -12.86
C ASN A 9 -10.85 12.98 -12.56
N ALA A 10 -10.19 12.20 -11.68
CA ALA A 10 -10.58 10.82 -11.42
C ALA A 10 -11.91 10.77 -10.68
N THR A 11 -12.93 10.24 -11.35
CA THR A 11 -14.28 10.11 -10.82
C THR A 11 -14.73 8.66 -10.83
N LYS A 12 -15.32 8.22 -9.73
CA LYS A 12 -15.94 6.91 -9.61
C LYS A 12 -17.34 7.00 -9.06
N VAL A 13 -18.28 6.57 -9.87
CA VAL A 13 -19.67 6.40 -9.50
C VAL A 13 -19.96 4.90 -9.36
N VAL A 14 -20.73 4.52 -8.38
CA VAL A 14 -21.26 3.17 -8.20
C VAL A 14 -22.77 3.26 -8.13
N THR A 15 -23.45 2.29 -8.76
CA THR A 15 -24.91 2.19 -8.72
C THR A 15 -25.26 1.11 -7.69
N ASN A 16 -26.16 1.42 -6.75
CA ASN A 16 -26.73 0.39 -5.91
C ASN A 16 -27.81 -0.36 -6.71
N GLY A 17 -28.25 -1.54 -6.21
CA GLY A 17 -29.23 -2.38 -6.92
C GLY A 17 -30.64 -1.74 -7.10
N PHE A 18 -30.81 -0.46 -6.76
CA PHE A 18 -32.05 0.32 -6.86
C PHE A 18 -31.89 1.55 -7.75
N ASP A 19 -30.95 1.53 -8.70
CA ASP A 19 -30.63 2.63 -9.64
C ASP A 19 -30.22 3.96 -8.98
N GLU A 20 -29.88 3.97 -7.68
CA GLU A 20 -29.32 5.14 -7.06
C GLU A 20 -27.81 5.20 -7.31
N GLU A 21 -27.38 6.27 -7.95
CA GLU A 21 -25.98 6.57 -8.18
C GLU A 21 -25.35 7.23 -6.95
N ARG A 22 -24.20 6.70 -6.55
CA ARG A 22 -23.37 7.28 -5.50
C ARG A 22 -21.99 7.59 -6.03
N VAL A 23 -21.59 8.86 -5.95
CA VAL A 23 -20.23 9.29 -6.25
C VAL A 23 -19.33 8.89 -5.09
N ILE A 24 -18.31 8.08 -5.36
CA ILE A 24 -17.35 7.62 -4.34
C ILE A 24 -16.02 8.36 -4.47
N LEU A 25 -15.60 8.69 -5.71
CA LEU A 25 -14.53 9.65 -5.98
C LEU A 25 -15.10 10.73 -6.87
N ASP A 26 -14.85 11.98 -6.50
CA ASP A 26 -15.38 13.15 -7.18
C ASP A 26 -14.22 14.05 -7.64
N ASN A 27 -13.95 13.98 -8.95
CA ASN A 27 -12.97 14.83 -9.62
C ASN A 27 -11.61 14.91 -8.92
N VAL A 28 -11.09 13.75 -8.45
CA VAL A 28 -9.83 13.68 -7.71
C VAL A 28 -8.66 13.94 -8.66
N ASN A 29 -7.86 14.94 -8.30
CA ASN A 29 -6.59 15.26 -8.92
C ASN A 29 -5.47 15.03 -7.89
N LEU A 30 -4.51 14.17 -8.22
CA LEU A 30 -3.41 13.83 -7.32
C LEU A 30 -2.17 13.48 -8.12
N THR A 31 -1.04 14.10 -7.79
CA THR A 31 0.27 13.70 -8.31
C THR A 31 1.14 13.20 -7.17
N ILE A 32 1.66 11.99 -7.30
CA ILE A 32 2.61 11.36 -6.38
C ILE A 32 3.99 11.44 -7.02
N TYR A 33 4.93 12.05 -6.33
CA TYR A 33 6.30 12.21 -6.81
C TYR A 33 7.22 11.14 -6.22
N GLN A 34 8.33 10.89 -6.90
CA GLN A 34 9.38 10.01 -6.40
C GLN A 34 9.89 10.48 -5.04
N GLY A 35 9.92 9.57 -4.06
CA GLY A 35 10.31 9.83 -2.68
C GLY A 35 9.18 10.38 -1.79
N ASP A 36 7.96 10.56 -2.33
CA ASP A 36 6.81 10.83 -1.48
C ASP A 36 6.51 9.62 -0.60
N PHE A 37 6.38 9.85 0.70
CA PHE A 37 5.67 8.96 1.61
C PHE A 37 4.43 9.69 2.09
N ILE A 38 3.32 9.43 1.42
CA ILE A 38 2.05 10.12 1.64
C ILE A 38 1.20 9.31 2.61
N THR A 39 0.70 9.96 3.66
CA THR A 39 -0.36 9.41 4.50
C THR A 39 -1.71 9.96 4.08
N ILE A 40 -2.74 9.10 3.99
CA ILE A 40 -4.11 9.50 3.67
C ILE A 40 -4.99 9.31 4.89
N LEU A 41 -5.59 10.41 5.34
CA LEU A 41 -6.63 10.45 6.36
C LEU A 41 -8.00 10.63 5.74
N GLY A 42 -9.01 10.11 6.40
CA GLY A 42 -10.42 10.31 6.04
C GLY A 42 -11.32 9.40 6.84
N GLY A 43 -12.55 9.83 7.05
CA GLY A 43 -13.58 9.02 7.70
C GLY A 43 -13.95 7.77 6.88
N ASN A 44 -14.82 6.93 7.44
CA ASN A 44 -15.41 5.81 6.71
C ASN A 44 -16.24 6.34 5.53
N GLY A 45 -16.05 5.73 4.37
CA GLY A 45 -16.73 6.17 3.14
C GLY A 45 -16.13 7.39 2.45
N ALA A 46 -15.00 7.94 2.93
CA ALA A 46 -14.32 9.08 2.30
C ALA A 46 -13.73 8.79 0.90
N GLY A 47 -13.69 7.54 0.46
CA GLY A 47 -13.18 7.15 -0.86
C GLY A 47 -11.75 6.59 -0.86
N LYS A 48 -11.09 6.46 0.30
CA LYS A 48 -9.68 6.02 0.42
C LYS A 48 -9.39 4.67 -0.24
N SER A 49 -10.15 3.64 0.10
CA SER A 49 -9.98 2.29 -0.48
C SER A 49 -10.34 2.27 -1.96
N THR A 50 -11.30 3.11 -2.38
CA THR A 50 -11.65 3.29 -3.80
C THR A 50 -10.50 3.93 -4.56
N LEU A 51 -9.85 4.94 -4.00
CA LEU A 51 -8.65 5.56 -4.57
C LEU A 51 -7.53 4.52 -4.76
N PHE A 52 -7.26 3.68 -3.75
CA PHE A 52 -6.29 2.60 -3.85
C PHE A 52 -6.64 1.60 -4.95
N ASN A 53 -7.91 1.19 -5.02
CA ASN A 53 -8.39 0.24 -6.03
C ASN A 53 -8.29 0.81 -7.46
N VAL A 54 -8.54 2.10 -7.62
CA VAL A 54 -8.37 2.82 -8.90
C VAL A 54 -6.90 2.87 -9.30
N ILE A 55 -6.00 3.26 -8.39
CA ILE A 55 -4.55 3.28 -8.65
C ILE A 55 -4.04 1.87 -8.97
N ALA A 56 -4.45 0.86 -8.21
CA ALA A 56 -4.05 -0.54 -8.41
C ALA A 56 -4.65 -1.17 -9.67
N GLY A 57 -5.70 -0.58 -10.28
CA GLY A 57 -6.38 -1.13 -11.45
C GLY A 57 -7.35 -2.26 -11.15
N THR A 58 -7.71 -2.47 -9.88
CA THR A 58 -8.73 -3.44 -9.47
C THR A 58 -10.15 -2.88 -9.59
N LEU A 59 -10.28 -1.56 -9.73
CA LEU A 59 -11.55 -0.88 -9.94
C LEU A 59 -11.39 0.15 -11.07
N PRO A 60 -12.16 0.07 -12.17
CA PRO A 60 -12.10 1.04 -13.25
C PRO A 60 -12.75 2.37 -12.82
N LEU A 61 -12.23 3.49 -13.32
CA LEU A 61 -12.86 4.81 -13.22
C LEU A 61 -14.17 4.87 -14.01
N THR A 62 -15.06 5.75 -13.62
CA THR A 62 -16.22 6.17 -14.41
C THR A 62 -15.80 7.23 -15.43
N SER A 63 -14.94 8.19 -15.02
CA SER A 63 -14.32 9.19 -15.90
C SER A 63 -12.99 9.67 -15.32
N GLY A 64 -12.20 10.37 -16.12
CA GLY A 64 -10.85 10.80 -15.77
C GLY A 64 -9.81 9.77 -16.18
N SER A 65 -8.57 9.93 -15.70
CA SER A 65 -7.45 9.09 -16.12
C SER A 65 -6.42 8.86 -15.02
N VAL A 66 -5.68 7.76 -15.14
CA VAL A 66 -4.57 7.36 -14.27
C VAL A 66 -3.32 7.17 -15.13
N TYR A 67 -2.23 7.81 -14.72
CA TYR A 67 -0.92 7.66 -15.36
C TYR A 67 0.06 7.05 -14.36
N ILE A 68 0.94 6.17 -14.84
CA ILE A 68 2.09 5.65 -14.09
C ILE A 68 3.33 5.91 -14.92
N LEU A 69 4.30 6.66 -14.37
CA LEU A 69 5.53 7.07 -15.06
C LEU A 69 5.26 7.78 -16.41
N GLY A 70 4.16 8.55 -16.49
CA GLY A 70 3.72 9.27 -17.68
C GLY A 70 2.97 8.42 -18.71
N GLU A 71 2.85 7.10 -18.50
CA GLU A 71 2.08 6.20 -19.37
C GLU A 71 0.62 6.14 -18.91
N ASP A 72 -0.33 6.32 -19.82
CA ASP A 72 -1.76 6.16 -19.53
C ASP A 72 -2.09 4.70 -19.25
N VAL A 73 -2.44 4.42 -18.00
CA VAL A 73 -2.79 3.07 -17.52
C VAL A 73 -4.26 2.93 -17.17
N THR A 74 -5.08 3.92 -17.51
CA THR A 74 -6.49 4.02 -17.11
C THR A 74 -7.25 2.70 -17.33
N ASN A 75 -7.04 2.09 -18.49
CA ASN A 75 -7.72 0.84 -18.87
C ASN A 75 -6.87 -0.42 -18.65
N TRP A 76 -5.72 -0.30 -17.96
CA TRP A 76 -4.91 -1.48 -17.70
C TRP A 76 -5.45 -2.27 -16.50
N PRO A 77 -5.53 -3.61 -16.63
CA PRO A 77 -5.89 -4.46 -15.49
C PRO A 77 -4.77 -4.47 -14.45
N ALA A 78 -5.12 -4.88 -13.21
CA ALA A 78 -4.22 -4.88 -12.08
C ALA A 78 -2.93 -5.69 -12.32
N GLU A 79 -3.03 -6.81 -13.05
CA GLU A 79 -1.90 -7.69 -13.36
C GLU A 79 -0.83 -6.95 -14.18
N LYS A 80 -1.26 -6.08 -15.11
CA LYS A 80 -0.33 -5.28 -15.92
C LYS A 80 0.33 -4.18 -15.10
N ARG A 81 -0.40 -3.60 -14.13
CA ARG A 81 0.14 -2.57 -13.20
C ARG A 81 1.03 -3.16 -12.12
N ALA A 82 0.91 -4.46 -11.80
CA ALA A 82 1.68 -5.13 -10.75
C ALA A 82 3.20 -5.10 -10.94
N LYS A 83 3.69 -4.80 -12.15
CA LYS A 83 5.13 -4.58 -12.40
C LYS A 83 5.65 -3.28 -11.78
N TYR A 84 4.75 -2.28 -11.61
CA TYR A 84 5.09 -0.96 -11.06
C TYR A 84 4.65 -0.81 -9.62
N LEU A 85 3.58 -1.48 -9.23
CA LEU A 85 2.90 -1.29 -7.96
C LEU A 85 3.04 -2.54 -7.09
N ALA A 86 3.12 -2.32 -5.77
CA ALA A 86 2.90 -3.35 -4.78
C ALA A 86 1.86 -2.89 -3.77
N ARG A 87 1.10 -3.83 -3.20
CA ARG A 87 0.08 -3.53 -2.18
C ARG A 87 0.24 -4.44 -0.98
N VAL A 88 0.19 -3.84 0.21
CA VAL A 88 -0.02 -4.53 1.48
C VAL A 88 -1.46 -4.28 1.89
N PHE A 89 -2.20 -5.35 2.11
CA PHE A 89 -3.62 -5.30 2.44
C PHE A 89 -3.82 -5.22 3.96
N GLN A 90 -4.97 -4.73 4.38
CA GLN A 90 -5.41 -4.73 5.78
C GLN A 90 -5.49 -6.16 6.33
N ASP A 91 -6.09 -7.10 5.57
CA ASP A 91 -6.05 -8.53 5.90
C ASP A 91 -4.82 -9.18 5.23
N PRO A 92 -3.82 -9.63 6.01
CA PRO A 92 -2.62 -10.27 5.48
C PRO A 92 -2.89 -11.56 4.70
N LYS A 93 -4.09 -12.13 4.84
CA LYS A 93 -4.51 -13.31 4.06
C LYS A 93 -4.62 -13.00 2.57
N MET A 94 -4.90 -11.77 2.21
CA MET A 94 -5.01 -11.36 0.81
C MET A 94 -3.65 -11.19 0.13
N GLY A 95 -2.59 -10.91 0.90
CA GLY A 95 -1.24 -10.69 0.38
C GLY A 95 -0.35 -11.94 0.34
N THR A 96 -0.79 -13.08 0.90
CA THR A 96 0.03 -14.28 1.05
C THR A 96 -0.67 -15.55 0.57
N ALA A 97 0.10 -16.54 0.11
CA ALA A 97 -0.39 -17.87 -0.23
C ALA A 97 -0.33 -18.77 1.03
N PRO A 98 -1.47 -19.06 1.70
CA PRO A 98 -1.46 -19.66 3.05
C PRO A 98 -0.92 -21.08 3.11
N ARG A 99 -1.02 -21.85 2.01
CA ARG A 99 -0.53 -23.23 1.91
C ARG A 99 0.96 -23.32 1.55
N MET A 100 1.53 -22.23 1.08
CA MET A 100 2.95 -22.14 0.71
C MET A 100 3.77 -21.70 1.92
N THR A 101 5.02 -22.15 1.98
CA THR A 101 5.96 -21.74 3.01
C THR A 101 6.31 -20.25 2.89
N VAL A 102 6.92 -19.67 3.93
CA VAL A 102 7.46 -18.31 3.89
C VAL A 102 8.44 -18.16 2.73
N ALA A 103 9.36 -19.10 2.55
CA ALA A 103 10.33 -19.07 1.45
C ALA A 103 9.67 -19.11 0.08
N GLU A 104 8.63 -19.91 -0.11
CA GLU A 104 7.88 -19.97 -1.37
C GLU A 104 7.09 -18.66 -1.64
N ASN A 105 6.50 -18.06 -0.62
CA ASN A 105 5.84 -16.75 -0.72
C ASN A 105 6.84 -15.66 -1.15
N LEU A 106 8.02 -15.61 -0.52
CA LEU A 106 9.10 -14.68 -0.90
C LEU A 106 9.58 -14.92 -2.33
N LEU A 107 9.67 -16.18 -2.75
CA LEU A 107 10.07 -16.54 -4.11
C LEU A 107 9.07 -16.02 -5.15
N ILE A 108 7.76 -16.15 -4.90
CA ILE A 108 6.72 -15.58 -5.77
C ILE A 108 6.86 -14.06 -5.86
N ALA A 109 7.05 -13.40 -4.73
CA ALA A 109 7.20 -11.95 -4.66
C ALA A 109 8.44 -11.44 -5.42
N LYS A 110 9.55 -12.17 -5.33
CA LYS A 110 10.81 -11.85 -6.03
C LYS A 110 10.63 -11.79 -7.55
N TYR A 111 9.71 -12.59 -8.11
CA TYR A 111 9.42 -12.65 -9.53
C TYR A 111 8.14 -11.91 -9.94
N ARG A 112 7.64 -11.00 -9.09
CA ARG A 112 6.45 -10.20 -9.40
C ARG A 112 6.65 -9.39 -10.69
N GLY A 113 5.63 -9.42 -11.57
CA GLY A 113 5.65 -8.68 -12.84
C GLY A 113 6.54 -9.27 -13.92
N GLU A 114 7.16 -10.42 -13.68
CA GLU A 114 7.89 -11.16 -14.71
C GLU A 114 6.98 -12.14 -15.45
N GLY A 115 7.30 -12.38 -16.74
CA GLY A 115 6.61 -13.37 -17.54
C GLY A 115 6.72 -14.77 -16.92
N ARG A 116 5.69 -15.59 -17.13
CA ARG A 116 5.74 -17.01 -16.75
C ARG A 116 6.77 -17.73 -17.60
N SER A 117 7.68 -18.44 -16.93
CA SER A 117 8.73 -19.26 -17.57
C SER A 117 8.62 -20.69 -17.06
N LEU A 118 8.96 -21.66 -17.92
CA LEU A 118 9.11 -23.07 -17.56
C LEU A 118 10.45 -23.37 -16.86
N VAL A 119 11.30 -22.36 -16.68
CA VAL A 119 12.58 -22.53 -15.97
C VAL A 119 12.30 -22.72 -14.47
N PRO A 120 12.84 -23.80 -13.86
CA PRO A 120 12.74 -24.02 -12.42
C PRO A 120 13.34 -22.86 -11.63
N ARG A 121 12.58 -22.28 -10.69
CA ARG A 121 13.01 -21.12 -9.89
C ARG A 121 13.96 -21.45 -8.74
N ARG A 122 14.39 -22.71 -8.60
CA ARG A 122 15.43 -23.23 -7.69
C ARG A 122 15.36 -22.63 -6.28
N LEU A 123 14.25 -22.88 -5.56
CA LEU A 123 13.98 -22.33 -4.23
C LEU A 123 15.18 -22.48 -3.28
N ALA A 124 15.83 -23.66 -3.25
CA ALA A 124 16.95 -23.94 -2.39
C ALA A 124 18.12 -22.93 -2.53
N GLN A 125 18.35 -22.40 -3.74
CA GLN A 125 19.39 -21.40 -3.98
C GLN A 125 19.02 -20.00 -3.47
N GLN A 126 17.72 -19.74 -3.26
CA GLN A 126 17.21 -18.45 -2.78
C GLN A 126 17.01 -18.43 -1.26
N THR A 127 16.94 -19.61 -0.63
CA THR A 127 16.65 -19.75 0.80
C THR A 127 17.69 -19.04 1.67
N GLU A 128 18.96 -19.08 1.28
CA GLU A 128 20.04 -18.41 2.01
C GLU A 128 19.90 -16.88 1.94
N GLU A 129 19.56 -16.33 0.77
CA GLU A 129 19.27 -14.89 0.60
C GLU A 129 18.08 -14.48 1.47
N PHE A 130 17.01 -15.27 1.49
CA PHE A 130 15.85 -14.99 2.33
C PHE A 130 16.17 -15.10 3.82
N ALA A 131 17.00 -16.06 4.23
CA ALA A 131 17.46 -16.19 5.61
C ALA A 131 18.23 -14.95 6.10
N GLN A 132 18.94 -14.25 5.21
CA GLN A 132 19.64 -13.00 5.53
C GLN A 132 18.73 -11.77 5.59
N LEU A 133 17.58 -11.81 4.90
CA LEU A 133 16.60 -10.71 4.91
C LEU A 133 15.69 -10.73 6.14
N LEU A 134 15.27 -11.91 6.57
CA LEU A 134 14.25 -12.07 7.60
C LEU A 134 14.64 -11.52 9.00
N PRO A 135 15.89 -11.60 9.48
CA PRO A 135 16.27 -11.03 10.78
C PRO A 135 16.00 -9.52 10.90
N ARG A 136 16.02 -8.80 9.77
CA ARG A 136 15.70 -7.35 9.73
C ARG A 136 14.21 -7.06 10.01
N VAL A 137 13.35 -8.03 9.76
CA VAL A 137 11.91 -7.90 9.94
C VAL A 137 11.51 -8.03 11.40
N GLY A 138 12.29 -8.74 12.20
CA GLY A 138 11.95 -9.04 13.59
C GLY A 138 10.79 -10.05 13.71
N ASN A 139 10.09 -10.03 14.84
CA ASN A 139 8.93 -10.89 15.13
C ASN A 139 9.20 -12.41 15.06
N GLY A 140 10.46 -12.86 15.00
CA GLY A 140 10.82 -14.27 14.93
C GLY A 140 10.55 -14.92 13.57
N LEU A 141 10.25 -14.17 12.53
CA LEU A 141 9.92 -14.68 11.20
C LEU A 141 11.10 -15.46 10.58
N GLU A 142 12.33 -15.16 10.97
CA GLU A 142 13.56 -15.85 10.54
C GLU A 142 13.57 -17.35 10.88
N LYS A 143 12.78 -17.79 11.88
CA LYS A 143 12.64 -19.18 12.30
C LYS A 143 11.58 -19.96 11.50
N HIS A 144 10.87 -19.27 10.60
CA HIS A 144 9.67 -19.79 9.94
C HIS A 144 9.79 -19.96 8.44
N LEU A 145 11.03 -20.00 7.88
CA LEU A 145 11.23 -20.10 6.42
C LEU A 145 10.46 -21.27 5.78
N ASP A 146 10.44 -22.41 6.44
CA ASP A 146 9.78 -23.63 5.96
C ASP A 146 8.36 -23.79 6.51
N THR A 147 7.86 -22.79 7.27
CA THR A 147 6.51 -22.81 7.84
C THR A 147 5.51 -22.32 6.80
N PRO A 148 4.38 -23.00 6.58
CA PRO A 148 3.28 -22.47 5.77
C PRO A 148 2.79 -21.12 6.31
N ALA A 149 2.62 -20.13 5.42
CA ALA A 149 2.24 -18.78 5.81
C ALA A 149 0.90 -18.71 6.56
N GLY A 150 0.03 -19.71 6.35
CA GLY A 150 -1.25 -19.83 7.05
C GLY A 150 -1.11 -20.14 8.55
N LEU A 151 0.04 -20.66 9.00
CA LEU A 151 0.34 -21.00 10.41
C LEU A 151 1.05 -19.87 11.17
N LEU A 152 1.42 -18.79 10.48
CA LEU A 152 2.00 -17.61 11.09
C LEU A 152 0.97 -16.84 11.93
N SER A 153 1.45 -16.15 12.98
CA SER A 153 0.63 -15.15 13.68
C SER A 153 0.22 -14.02 12.74
N GLY A 154 -0.82 -13.26 13.09
CA GLY A 154 -1.28 -12.12 12.30
C GLY A 154 -0.15 -11.11 12.00
N GLY A 155 0.62 -10.75 13.04
CA GLY A 155 1.75 -9.83 12.90
C GLY A 155 2.89 -10.38 12.05
N GLN A 156 3.26 -11.66 12.22
CA GLN A 156 4.26 -12.32 11.38
C GLN A 156 3.83 -12.37 9.91
N ARG A 157 2.56 -12.67 9.67
CA ARG A 157 2.03 -12.74 8.32
C ARG A 157 1.94 -11.37 7.66
N GLN A 158 1.63 -10.33 8.44
CA GLN A 158 1.63 -8.95 7.95
C GLN A 158 3.05 -8.47 7.63
N ALA A 159 4.02 -8.79 8.50
CA ALA A 159 5.43 -8.50 8.24
C ALA A 159 5.95 -9.23 7.00
N LEU A 160 5.56 -10.49 6.78
CA LEU A 160 5.83 -11.22 5.54
C LEU A 160 5.23 -10.51 4.33
N SER A 161 3.96 -10.05 4.41
CA SER A 161 3.30 -9.34 3.32
C SER A 161 4.03 -8.04 2.96
N LEU A 162 4.47 -7.26 3.96
CA LEU A 162 5.25 -6.05 3.77
C LEU A 162 6.61 -6.34 3.11
N LEU A 163 7.32 -7.36 3.59
CA LEU A 163 8.59 -7.78 3.01
C LEU A 163 8.42 -8.21 1.54
N MET A 164 7.41 -9.04 1.25
CA MET A 164 7.08 -9.46 -0.11
C MET A 164 6.80 -8.25 -1.03
N ALA A 165 6.06 -7.26 -0.55
CA ALA A 165 5.74 -6.05 -1.30
C ALA A 165 7.00 -5.21 -1.62
N SER A 166 7.99 -5.19 -0.70
CA SER A 166 9.21 -4.39 -0.80
C SER A 166 10.39 -5.10 -1.48
N LEU A 167 10.34 -6.43 -1.71
CA LEU A 167 11.45 -7.20 -2.26
C LEU A 167 11.91 -6.68 -3.63
N LYS A 168 10.96 -6.45 -4.52
CA LYS A 168 11.21 -5.97 -5.88
C LYS A 168 10.83 -4.49 -5.97
N GLN A 169 11.50 -3.63 -5.24
CA GLN A 169 11.30 -2.18 -5.19
C GLN A 169 10.23 -1.67 -6.17
N PRO A 170 8.95 -1.56 -5.76
CA PRO A 170 7.91 -1.02 -6.64
C PRO A 170 8.14 0.46 -6.87
N GLU A 171 7.63 1.01 -7.97
CA GLU A 171 7.59 2.46 -8.18
C GLU A 171 6.67 3.14 -7.15
N LEU A 172 5.59 2.45 -6.74
CA LEU A 172 4.72 2.89 -5.65
C LEU A 172 4.28 1.70 -4.79
N LEU A 173 4.52 1.83 -3.48
CA LEU A 173 4.03 0.91 -2.45
C LEU A 173 2.70 1.43 -1.87
N LEU A 174 1.64 0.64 -1.98
CA LEU A 174 0.32 0.92 -1.41
C LEU A 174 0.16 0.18 -0.08
N LEU A 175 -0.05 0.90 1.01
CA LEU A 175 -0.21 0.39 2.37
C LEU A 175 -1.64 0.66 2.85
N ASP A 176 -2.49 -0.36 2.83
CA ASP A 176 -3.93 -0.24 3.10
C ASP A 176 -4.23 -0.66 4.55
N GLU A 177 -4.25 0.31 5.47
CA GLU A 177 -4.52 0.09 6.90
C GLU A 177 -3.77 -1.12 7.50
N HIS A 178 -2.54 -1.33 7.08
CA HIS A 178 -1.78 -2.56 7.26
C HIS A 178 -1.41 -2.88 8.71
N THR A 179 -1.68 -1.98 9.64
CA THR A 179 -1.45 -2.15 11.09
C THR A 179 -2.75 -2.29 11.90
N ALA A 180 -3.92 -2.02 11.29
CA ALA A 180 -5.18 -1.85 12.01
C ALA A 180 -5.67 -3.13 12.76
N ALA A 181 -5.32 -4.31 12.26
CA ALA A 181 -5.76 -5.59 12.83
C ALA A 181 -4.77 -6.18 13.86
N LEU A 182 -3.75 -5.41 14.27
CA LEU A 182 -2.67 -5.88 15.14
C LEU A 182 -2.80 -5.29 16.54
N ASP A 183 -2.20 -5.97 17.52
CA ASP A 183 -2.03 -5.41 18.85
C ASP A 183 -1.06 -4.21 18.83
N PRO A 184 -1.13 -3.28 19.79
CA PRO A 184 -0.37 -2.03 19.75
C PRO A 184 1.14 -2.20 19.61
N LYS A 185 1.73 -3.20 20.28
CA LYS A 185 3.17 -3.46 20.24
C LYS A 185 3.60 -3.96 18.85
N THR A 186 2.85 -4.90 18.29
CA THR A 186 3.11 -5.44 16.94
C THR A 186 2.89 -4.38 15.87
N SER A 187 1.83 -3.56 16.02
CA SER A 187 1.56 -2.42 15.13
C SER A 187 2.73 -1.45 15.10
N GLN A 188 3.23 -1.03 16.27
CA GLN A 188 4.38 -0.13 16.37
C GLN A 188 5.64 -0.72 15.72
N SER A 189 5.93 -2.00 15.98
CA SER A 189 7.09 -2.67 15.36
C SER A 189 6.96 -2.76 13.85
N LEU A 190 5.76 -3.02 13.33
CA LEU A 190 5.51 -3.08 11.90
C LEU A 190 5.62 -1.70 11.23
N MET A 191 5.17 -0.63 11.91
CA MET A 191 5.34 0.74 11.42
C MET A 191 6.81 1.15 11.38
N GLN A 192 7.61 0.80 12.40
CA GLN A 192 9.05 1.05 12.39
C GLN A 192 9.74 0.33 11.21
N LEU A 193 9.38 -0.93 10.97
CA LEU A 193 9.86 -1.67 9.80
C LEU A 193 9.43 -1.01 8.49
N THR A 194 8.21 -0.48 8.43
CA THR A 194 7.69 0.23 7.24
C THR A 194 8.53 1.46 6.95
N ASP A 195 8.79 2.31 7.95
CA ASP A 195 9.62 3.50 7.83
C ASP A 195 11.05 3.13 7.38
N GLU A 196 11.68 2.14 8.05
CA GLU A 196 13.02 1.68 7.71
C GLU A 196 13.11 1.20 6.25
N LEU A 197 12.14 0.42 5.78
CA LEU A 197 12.13 -0.08 4.40
C LEU A 197 11.94 1.05 3.38
N ILE A 198 11.07 2.01 3.67
CA ILE A 198 10.83 3.16 2.78
C ILE A 198 12.08 4.04 2.72
N GLU A 199 12.66 4.40 3.87
CA GLU A 199 13.84 5.27 3.94
C GLU A 199 15.08 4.61 3.32
N THR A 200 15.42 3.39 3.74
CA THR A 200 16.65 2.71 3.30
C THR A 200 16.64 2.38 1.81
N LYS A 201 15.48 2.12 1.23
CA LYS A 201 15.32 1.81 -0.19
C LYS A 201 14.90 3.01 -1.05
N GLY A 202 14.65 4.17 -0.44
CA GLY A 202 14.16 5.36 -1.16
C GLY A 202 12.84 5.11 -1.89
N MET A 203 11.93 4.33 -1.28
CA MET A 203 10.67 3.95 -1.93
C MET A 203 9.67 5.10 -1.87
N THR A 204 8.83 5.18 -2.90
CA THR A 204 7.62 6.02 -2.88
C THR A 204 6.48 5.20 -2.28
N ALA A 205 5.74 5.75 -1.34
CA ALA A 205 4.67 5.04 -0.65
C ALA A 205 3.41 5.90 -0.46
N LEU A 206 2.27 5.23 -0.50
CA LEU A 206 0.97 5.79 -0.19
C LEU A 206 0.32 4.92 0.90
N MET A 207 0.07 5.48 2.07
CA MET A 207 -0.46 4.76 3.23
C MET A 207 -1.83 5.32 3.62
N VAL A 208 -2.83 4.46 3.64
CA VAL A 208 -4.13 4.77 4.26
C VAL A 208 -4.08 4.37 5.72
N THR A 209 -4.50 5.28 6.58
CA THR A 209 -4.72 5.03 8.00
C THR A 209 -5.96 5.77 8.48
N HIS A 210 -6.62 5.24 9.50
CA HIS A 210 -7.67 5.92 10.24
C HIS A 210 -7.16 6.46 11.59
N GLN A 211 -5.90 6.18 11.94
CA GLN A 211 -5.25 6.69 13.14
C GLN A 211 -4.56 8.01 12.83
N MET A 212 -5.06 9.10 13.42
CA MET A 212 -4.51 10.44 13.19
C MET A 212 -3.06 10.55 13.65
N GLU A 213 -2.72 9.91 14.77
CA GLU A 213 -1.35 9.91 15.29
C GLU A 213 -0.36 9.31 14.32
N ASP A 214 -0.72 8.18 13.70
CA ASP A 214 0.12 7.54 12.68
C ASP A 214 0.27 8.45 11.45
N ALA A 215 -0.84 9.05 11.00
CA ALA A 215 -0.81 9.94 9.85
C ALA A 215 0.07 11.17 10.08
N LEU A 216 0.11 11.69 11.32
CA LEU A 216 0.95 12.83 11.69
C LEU A 216 2.43 12.44 11.86
N ARG A 217 2.68 11.27 12.43
CA ARG A 217 4.04 10.81 12.75
C ARG A 217 4.82 10.32 11.53
N HIS A 218 4.14 9.63 10.62
CA HIS A 218 4.76 8.94 9.49
C HIS A 218 4.56 9.70 8.18
N GLY A 219 5.50 9.52 7.24
CA GLY A 219 5.44 10.14 5.93
C GLY A 219 5.82 11.63 5.89
N ASN A 220 6.10 12.10 4.69
CA ASN A 220 6.54 13.49 4.40
C ASN A 220 5.45 14.34 3.72
N ARG A 221 4.23 13.78 3.51
CA ARG A 221 3.09 14.48 2.93
C ARG A 221 1.80 13.89 3.50
N LEU A 222 0.79 14.72 3.74
CA LEU A 222 -0.49 14.29 4.27
C LEU A 222 -1.62 14.74 3.36
N ILE A 223 -2.49 13.79 3.01
CA ILE A 223 -3.72 14.06 2.26
C ILE A 223 -4.91 13.77 3.17
N VAL A 224 -5.87 14.68 3.17
CA VAL A 224 -7.16 14.49 3.86
C VAL A 224 -8.27 14.34 2.82
N MET A 225 -9.00 13.22 2.91
CA MET A 225 -10.15 12.94 2.04
C MET A 225 -11.47 13.05 2.80
N LYS A 226 -12.46 13.71 2.21
CA LYS A 226 -13.85 13.80 2.70
C LYS A 226 -14.81 13.74 1.51
N ASN A 227 -15.83 12.88 1.58
CA ASN A 227 -16.87 12.76 0.56
C ASN A 227 -16.33 12.54 -0.88
N GLY A 228 -15.31 11.71 -1.03
CA GLY A 228 -14.73 11.40 -2.34
C GLY A 228 -13.77 12.44 -2.90
N GLN A 229 -13.51 13.53 -2.19
CA GLN A 229 -12.62 14.61 -2.61
C GLN A 229 -11.38 14.71 -1.73
N ILE A 230 -10.29 15.24 -2.28
CA ILE A 230 -9.12 15.68 -1.51
C ILE A 230 -9.43 17.11 -1.03
N ILE A 231 -9.58 17.28 0.29
CA ILE A 231 -9.87 18.58 0.91
C ILE A 231 -8.62 19.27 1.43
N GLN A 232 -7.54 18.50 1.67
CA GLN A 232 -6.23 19.04 2.04
C GLN A 232 -5.14 18.17 1.45
N ASP A 233 -4.05 18.81 1.07
CA ASP A 233 -2.80 18.21 0.58
C ASP A 233 -1.64 19.01 1.17
N GLN A 234 -0.99 18.45 2.20
CA GLN A 234 -0.06 19.15 3.07
C GLN A 234 1.35 18.58 2.90
N THR A 235 2.32 19.47 2.74
CA THR A 235 3.75 19.15 2.79
C THR A 235 4.18 18.77 4.21
N ALA A 236 5.40 18.24 4.36
CA ALA A 236 5.98 17.93 5.68
C ALA A 236 6.01 19.15 6.60
N GLU A 237 6.31 20.33 6.05
CA GLU A 237 6.38 21.58 6.81
C GLU A 237 5.00 22.02 7.33
N GLU A 238 3.98 21.96 6.48
CA GLU A 238 2.59 22.27 6.87
C GLU A 238 2.06 21.29 7.89
N LYS A 239 2.29 19.98 7.64
CA LYS A 239 1.93 18.90 8.55
C LYS A 239 2.54 19.08 9.94
N SER A 240 3.81 19.49 10.04
CA SER A 240 4.51 19.68 11.31
C SER A 240 3.95 20.83 12.17
N LYS A 241 3.24 21.78 11.56
CA LYS A 241 2.62 22.93 12.25
C LYS A 241 1.22 22.63 12.77
N MET A 242 0.59 21.54 12.29
CA MET A 242 -0.76 21.15 12.68
C MET A 242 -0.77 20.38 14.00
N LYS A 243 -1.77 20.64 14.82
CA LYS A 243 -2.04 19.89 16.03
C LYS A 243 -3.12 18.84 15.78
N LEU A 244 -3.14 17.81 16.59
CA LEU A 244 -4.16 16.75 16.51
C LEU A 244 -5.60 17.32 16.54
N GLU A 245 -5.83 18.36 17.35
CA GLU A 245 -7.13 19.05 17.47
C GLU A 245 -7.60 19.70 16.17
N ASP A 246 -6.68 20.15 15.32
CA ASP A 246 -7.02 20.80 14.06
C ASP A 246 -7.57 19.80 13.05
N TYR A 247 -7.09 18.54 13.14
CA TYR A 247 -7.59 17.46 12.29
C TYR A 247 -8.97 16.96 12.73
N TYR A 248 -9.27 16.92 14.03
CA TYR A 248 -10.61 16.57 14.50
C TYR A 248 -11.67 17.49 13.92
N LYS A 249 -11.39 18.81 13.84
CA LYS A 249 -12.31 19.79 13.25
C LYS A 249 -12.60 19.59 11.76
N LEU A 250 -11.76 18.85 11.02
CA LEU A 250 -11.97 18.55 9.61
C LEU A 250 -13.02 17.45 9.40
N PHE A 251 -13.28 16.65 10.44
CA PHE A 251 -14.21 15.52 10.38
C PHE A 251 -15.55 15.81 11.09
N ASP A 252 -15.63 16.87 11.85
CA ASP A 252 -16.88 17.43 12.36
C ASP A 252 -17.60 18.19 11.24
#